data_0757e44547ca6284f56e9a9446f2c9c3
#
_entry.id   0757e44547ca6284f56e9a9446f2c9c3
#
_cell.length_a   1.000
_cell.length_b   1.000
_cell.length_c   1.000
_cell.angle_alpha   90.00
_cell.angle_beta   90.00
_cell.angle_gamma   90.00
#
_symmetry.space_group_name_H-M   'P 1'
#
loop_
_entity.id
_entity.type
_entity.pdbx_description
1 polymer ?
#
loop_
_entity_poly.entity_id
_entity_poly.type
_entity_poly.pdbx_seq_one_letter_code
_entity_poly.pdbx_strand_id
1 'polypeptide(L)'
;MRNLLLDQYATADIDQFVGKVLSDLGNPNPPLKLAEVRELLRLGKAFYSSTHDSAIREVAHKLKVAGQPVLARPTILKDIIGKLGLKALLLPDRRRILIDSEVPGQKQRWSEAHQIGHDVIPWHADTMLGDNKSTLTPACHEQIEAEANYAAGQLLFLQDRFLEEARSLSPNLDSVKVLTDRYQNTITTTLWRYVELNPGLAVGAISGHPHRPAVDFSPRNPLRYFIRSRAFSGRFSGVTEADIYAGIQTYCDDRAGGLLGRGEVRLFDNSGQSHVFQFETFFNRYEALTLGSYLRPSHAAVPV
;
A
#
# COMPACT_ATOMS: atom_id res chain seq x y z
N MET A 1 1.23 1.04 10.71
CA MET A 1 2.53 0.90 10.00
C MET A 1 2.99 2.29 9.62
N ARG A 2 4.17 2.68 10.04
CA ARG A 2 4.80 3.90 9.51
C ARG A 2 5.14 3.66 8.05
N ASN A 3 4.87 4.66 7.20
CA ASN A 3 5.25 4.61 5.80
C ASN A 3 6.79 4.71 5.72
N LEU A 4 7.47 3.57 5.56
CA LEU A 4 8.91 3.57 5.37
C LEU A 4 9.17 4.15 3.97
N LEU A 5 9.79 5.32 3.92
CA LEU A 5 10.22 5.91 2.66
C LEU A 5 11.49 5.16 2.23
N LEU A 6 11.39 4.40 1.16
CA LEU A 6 12.54 3.75 0.53
C LEU A 6 13.52 4.81 0.01
N ASP A 7 14.80 4.49 0.07
CA ASP A 7 15.80 5.36 -0.54
C ASP A 7 15.70 5.35 -2.08
N GLN A 8 16.35 6.33 -2.71
CA GLN A 8 16.26 6.51 -4.16
C GLN A 8 16.95 5.41 -4.96
N TYR A 9 17.99 4.81 -4.41
CA TYR A 9 18.72 3.74 -5.11
C TYR A 9 17.88 2.46 -5.11
N ALA A 10 17.32 2.08 -3.95
CA ALA A 10 16.44 0.91 -3.86
C ALA A 10 15.21 1.06 -4.77
N THR A 11 14.58 2.24 -4.81
CA THR A 11 13.43 2.47 -5.70
C THR A 11 13.83 2.39 -7.18
N ALA A 12 14.97 2.96 -7.58
CA ALA A 12 15.43 2.91 -8.97
C ALA A 12 15.73 1.49 -9.42
N ASP A 13 16.39 0.68 -8.59
CA ASP A 13 16.66 -0.72 -8.90
C ASP A 13 15.36 -1.53 -9.03
N ILE A 14 14.42 -1.36 -8.10
CA ILE A 14 13.11 -2.03 -8.17
C ILE A 14 12.34 -1.59 -9.42
N ASP A 15 12.35 -0.30 -9.76
CA ASP A 15 11.73 0.23 -10.98
C ASP A 15 12.31 -0.42 -12.24
N GLN A 16 13.62 -0.66 -12.27
CA GLN A 16 14.26 -1.34 -13.39
C GLN A 16 13.81 -2.80 -13.50
N PHE A 17 13.74 -3.55 -12.41
CA PHE A 17 13.28 -4.94 -12.43
C PHE A 17 11.83 -5.05 -12.83
N VAL A 18 10.97 -4.23 -12.26
CA VAL A 18 9.55 -4.20 -12.62
C VAL A 18 9.36 -3.75 -14.07
N GLY A 19 10.10 -2.73 -14.51
CA GLY A 19 10.07 -2.23 -15.88
C GLY A 19 10.47 -3.32 -16.88
N LYS A 20 11.46 -4.15 -16.54
CA LYS A 20 11.82 -5.31 -17.37
C LYS A 20 10.67 -6.31 -17.50
N VAL A 21 10.02 -6.67 -16.39
CA VAL A 21 8.85 -7.58 -16.40
C VAL A 21 7.73 -7.01 -17.29
N LEU A 22 7.41 -5.73 -17.16
CA LEU A 22 6.36 -5.08 -17.95
C LEU A 22 6.76 -5.00 -19.45
N SER A 23 8.02 -4.72 -19.75
CA SER A 23 8.55 -4.71 -21.11
C SER A 23 8.50 -6.10 -21.75
N ASP A 24 8.89 -7.15 -21.02
CA ASP A 24 8.85 -8.54 -21.49
C ASP A 24 7.41 -9.02 -21.75
N LEU A 25 6.41 -8.41 -21.08
CA LEU A 25 4.98 -8.58 -21.33
C LEU A 25 4.43 -7.70 -22.47
N GLY A 26 5.28 -6.93 -23.16
CA GLY A 26 4.88 -6.02 -24.23
C GLY A 26 4.16 -4.74 -23.73
N ASN A 27 4.48 -4.25 -22.54
CA ASN A 27 3.89 -3.07 -21.93
C ASN A 27 2.35 -3.12 -21.89
N PRO A 28 1.77 -4.00 -21.09
CA PRO A 28 0.35 -4.31 -21.12
C PRO A 28 -0.53 -3.10 -20.78
N ASN A 29 -1.78 -3.14 -21.25
CA ASN A 29 -2.79 -2.18 -20.85
C ASN A 29 -3.36 -2.50 -19.46
N PRO A 30 -3.81 -1.49 -18.68
CA PRO A 30 -4.52 -1.76 -17.44
C PRO A 30 -5.89 -2.44 -17.70
N PRO A 31 -6.32 -3.34 -16.84
CA PRO A 31 -5.63 -3.82 -15.66
C PRO A 31 -4.58 -4.89 -15.98
N LEU A 32 -3.43 -4.85 -15.32
CA LEU A 32 -2.41 -5.89 -15.46
C LEU A 32 -2.98 -7.27 -15.10
N LYS A 33 -2.80 -8.26 -15.96
CA LYS A 33 -3.18 -9.65 -15.69
C LYS A 33 -2.05 -10.38 -14.97
N LEU A 34 -2.17 -10.56 -13.66
CA LEU A 34 -1.13 -11.23 -12.87
C LEU A 34 -0.87 -12.69 -13.28
N ALA A 35 -1.83 -13.32 -13.96
CA ALA A 35 -1.62 -14.66 -14.54
C ALA A 35 -0.50 -14.64 -15.61
N GLU A 36 -0.49 -13.63 -16.49
CA GLU A 36 0.54 -13.45 -17.52
C GLU A 36 1.91 -13.16 -16.89
N VAL A 37 1.95 -12.34 -15.82
CA VAL A 37 3.18 -12.09 -15.06
C VAL A 37 3.72 -13.38 -14.45
N ARG A 38 2.86 -14.18 -13.83
CA ARG A 38 3.28 -15.46 -13.23
C ARG A 38 3.77 -16.46 -14.28
N GLU A 39 3.13 -16.52 -15.43
CA GLU A 39 3.57 -17.37 -16.54
C GLU A 39 4.95 -16.97 -17.02
N LEU A 40 5.19 -15.68 -17.26
CA LEU A 40 6.52 -15.14 -17.63
C LEU A 40 7.58 -15.50 -16.59
N LEU A 41 7.28 -15.31 -15.30
CA LEU A 41 8.19 -15.59 -14.19
C LEU A 41 8.22 -17.08 -13.79
N ARG A 42 7.45 -17.95 -14.45
CA ARG A 42 7.29 -19.38 -14.12
C ARG A 42 6.86 -19.63 -12.67
N LEU A 43 5.95 -18.78 -12.17
CA LEU A 43 5.42 -18.86 -10.81
C LEU A 43 4.08 -19.59 -10.79
N GLY A 44 4.01 -20.71 -10.08
CA GLY A 44 2.77 -21.39 -9.77
C GLY A 44 1.93 -20.60 -8.75
N LYS A 45 0.60 -20.82 -8.77
CA LYS A 45 -0.32 -20.27 -7.76
C LYS A 45 -1.12 -21.41 -7.16
N ALA A 46 -1.31 -21.38 -5.85
CA ALA A 46 -2.24 -22.27 -5.15
C ALA A 46 -2.92 -21.50 -4.01
N PHE A 47 -4.07 -22.01 -3.61
CA PHE A 47 -4.79 -21.45 -2.45
C PHE A 47 -4.57 -22.36 -1.24
N TYR A 48 -4.53 -21.76 -0.07
CA TYR A 48 -4.62 -22.44 1.21
C TYR A 48 -5.75 -21.85 2.02
N SER A 49 -6.28 -22.61 2.96
CA SER A 49 -7.21 -22.10 3.96
C SER A 49 -6.55 -22.22 5.31
N SER A 50 -6.59 -21.16 6.09
CA SER A 50 -6.09 -21.14 7.47
C SER A 50 -6.86 -22.13 8.35
N THR A 51 -8.06 -22.54 7.93
CA THR A 51 -8.91 -23.52 8.61
C THR A 51 -8.67 -24.97 8.18
N HIS A 52 -8.03 -25.22 7.02
CA HIS A 52 -7.74 -26.56 6.52
C HIS A 52 -6.26 -26.97 6.63
N ASP A 53 -5.99 -28.01 7.40
CA ASP A 53 -4.65 -28.48 7.77
C ASP A 53 -3.80 -29.07 6.60
N SER A 54 -4.39 -29.44 5.47
CA SER A 54 -3.66 -30.21 4.44
C SER A 54 -2.57 -29.39 3.73
N ALA A 55 -2.83 -28.15 3.33
CA ALA A 55 -1.85 -27.30 2.66
C ALA A 55 -0.74 -26.86 3.65
N ILE A 56 -1.11 -26.58 4.90
CA ILE A 56 -0.16 -26.22 5.96
C ILE A 56 0.74 -27.39 6.29
N ARG A 57 0.21 -28.64 6.34
CA ARG A 57 0.98 -29.86 6.53
C ARG A 57 1.94 -30.12 5.37
N GLU A 58 1.49 -29.85 4.15
CA GLU A 58 2.35 -29.95 2.96
C GLU A 58 3.53 -28.99 3.03
N VAL A 59 3.28 -27.71 3.37
CA VAL A 59 4.33 -26.70 3.56
C VAL A 59 5.27 -27.11 4.70
N ALA A 60 4.73 -27.54 5.83
CA ALA A 60 5.52 -27.99 6.98
C ALA A 60 6.38 -29.22 6.66
N HIS A 61 5.85 -30.19 5.91
CA HIS A 61 6.61 -31.35 5.45
C HIS A 61 7.79 -30.94 4.55
N LYS A 62 7.57 -29.95 3.69
CA LYS A 62 8.56 -29.44 2.76
C LYS A 62 9.67 -28.66 3.45
N LEU A 63 9.35 -27.85 4.44
CA LEU A 63 10.32 -27.18 5.30
C LEU A 63 11.15 -28.17 6.10
N LYS A 64 10.59 -29.30 6.52
CA LYS A 64 11.30 -30.38 7.17
C LYS A 64 12.34 -31.04 6.25
N VAL A 65 12.00 -31.28 4.99
CA VAL A 65 12.89 -31.84 3.97
C VAL A 65 14.02 -30.86 3.60
N ALA A 66 13.73 -29.53 3.64
CA ALA A 66 14.70 -28.47 3.38
C ALA A 66 15.65 -28.17 4.56
N GLY A 67 15.62 -28.97 5.63
CA GLY A 67 16.53 -28.83 6.77
C GLY A 67 16.15 -27.76 7.80
N GLN A 68 14.91 -27.26 7.77
CA GLN A 68 14.36 -26.29 8.74
C GLN A 68 13.34 -26.95 9.70
N PRO A 69 13.78 -27.79 10.64
CA PRO A 69 12.89 -28.64 11.44
C PRO A 69 11.99 -27.86 12.40
N VAL A 70 12.34 -26.63 12.78
CA VAL A 70 11.54 -25.81 13.71
C VAL A 70 10.30 -25.28 13.02
N LEU A 71 10.43 -24.78 11.77
CA LEU A 71 9.31 -24.31 10.96
C LEU A 71 8.47 -25.44 10.36
N ALA A 72 9.01 -26.67 10.38
CA ALA A 72 8.36 -27.87 9.85
C ALA A 72 7.21 -28.41 10.74
N ARG A 73 6.95 -27.81 11.88
CA ARG A 73 5.81 -28.20 12.73
C ARG A 73 4.54 -27.48 12.27
N PRO A 74 3.50 -28.21 11.83
CA PRO A 74 2.26 -27.59 11.34
C PRO A 74 1.63 -26.60 12.32
N THR A 75 1.72 -26.90 13.62
CA THR A 75 1.21 -26.02 14.69
C THR A 75 1.98 -24.70 14.79
N ILE A 76 3.31 -24.73 14.69
CA ILE A 76 4.14 -23.52 14.72
C ILE A 76 3.91 -22.68 13.47
N LEU A 77 3.84 -23.31 12.30
CA LEU A 77 3.57 -22.61 11.04
C LEU A 77 2.16 -21.98 11.07
N LYS A 78 1.15 -22.67 11.60
CA LYS A 78 -0.20 -22.16 11.79
C LYS A 78 -0.24 -20.98 12.76
N ASP A 79 0.50 -21.07 13.85
CA ASP A 79 0.65 -19.99 14.83
C ASP A 79 1.36 -18.77 14.23
N ILE A 80 2.37 -18.96 13.41
CA ILE A 80 3.11 -17.89 12.72
C ILE A 80 2.19 -17.22 11.69
N ILE A 81 1.49 -18.00 10.86
CA ILE A 81 0.52 -17.49 9.88
C ILE A 81 -0.58 -16.67 10.60
N GLY A 82 -1.12 -17.20 11.70
CA GLY A 82 -2.15 -16.53 12.49
C GLY A 82 -1.66 -15.26 13.20
N LYS A 83 -0.49 -15.32 13.85
CA LYS A 83 0.09 -14.19 14.59
C LYS A 83 0.60 -13.06 13.68
N LEU A 84 1.16 -13.42 12.53
CA LEU A 84 1.64 -12.44 11.54
C LEU A 84 0.55 -12.00 10.57
N GLY A 85 -0.65 -12.60 10.61
CA GLY A 85 -1.74 -12.28 9.70
C GLY A 85 -1.37 -12.48 8.23
N LEU A 86 -0.54 -13.48 7.92
CA LEU A 86 -0.03 -13.74 6.57
C LEU A 86 -1.19 -14.11 5.65
N LYS A 87 -1.39 -13.31 4.61
CA LYS A 87 -2.44 -13.49 3.61
C LYS A 87 -1.95 -14.20 2.36
N ALA A 88 -0.65 -14.24 2.17
CA ALA A 88 0.03 -14.93 1.09
C ALA A 88 1.45 -15.31 1.51
N LEU A 89 2.03 -16.29 0.83
CA LEU A 89 3.38 -16.78 1.06
C LEU A 89 4.03 -17.18 -0.25
N LEU A 90 5.24 -16.73 -0.51
CA LEU A 90 6.08 -17.22 -1.59
C LEU A 90 6.91 -18.42 -1.11
N LEU A 91 6.92 -19.48 -1.92
CA LEU A 91 7.80 -20.64 -1.77
C LEU A 91 8.85 -20.58 -2.89
N PRO A 92 10.04 -19.99 -2.65
CA PRO A 92 11.05 -19.76 -3.68
C PRO A 92 11.50 -21.05 -4.35
N ASP A 93 11.81 -22.09 -3.56
CA ASP A 93 12.30 -23.41 -4.03
C ASP A 93 11.35 -24.10 -5.01
N ARG A 94 10.08 -23.72 -4.99
CA ARG A 94 9.02 -24.31 -5.84
C ARG A 94 8.44 -23.35 -6.84
N ARG A 95 8.92 -22.12 -6.86
CA ARG A 95 8.39 -21.09 -7.74
C ARG A 95 6.85 -21.00 -7.60
N ARG A 96 6.34 -20.99 -6.36
CA ARG A 96 4.89 -21.03 -6.09
C ARG A 96 4.47 -20.01 -5.05
N ILE A 97 3.39 -19.31 -5.37
CA ILE A 97 2.68 -18.38 -4.48
C ILE A 97 1.49 -19.12 -3.85
N LEU A 98 1.38 -19.06 -2.54
CA LEU A 98 0.23 -19.53 -1.78
C LEU A 98 -0.59 -18.32 -1.31
N ILE A 99 -1.90 -18.34 -1.56
CA ILE A 99 -2.81 -17.24 -1.15
C ILE A 99 -3.89 -17.82 -0.24
N ASP A 100 -4.19 -17.11 0.84
CA ASP A 100 -5.30 -17.47 1.71
C ASP A 100 -6.63 -17.29 0.95
N SER A 101 -7.39 -18.37 0.84
CA SER A 101 -8.68 -18.40 0.14
C SER A 101 -9.76 -17.56 0.82
N GLU A 102 -9.61 -17.25 2.10
CA GLU A 102 -10.56 -16.43 2.88
C GLU A 102 -10.39 -14.92 2.63
N VAL A 103 -9.28 -14.52 2.01
CA VAL A 103 -9.05 -13.12 1.64
C VAL A 103 -9.95 -12.71 0.48
N PRO A 104 -10.69 -11.58 0.55
CA PRO A 104 -11.50 -11.07 -0.55
C PRO A 104 -10.71 -10.89 -1.85
N GLY A 105 -11.30 -11.17 -3.01
CA GLY A 105 -10.62 -11.23 -4.31
C GLY A 105 -9.76 -10.02 -4.66
N GLN A 106 -10.23 -8.79 -4.40
CA GLN A 106 -9.42 -7.58 -4.63
C GLN A 106 -8.18 -7.52 -3.71
N LYS A 107 -8.29 -8.01 -2.47
CA LYS A 107 -7.15 -8.11 -1.54
C LYS A 107 -6.22 -9.25 -1.94
N GLN A 108 -6.75 -10.35 -2.51
CA GLN A 108 -5.92 -11.43 -3.07
C GLN A 108 -5.02 -10.91 -4.19
N ARG A 109 -5.54 -10.02 -5.06
CA ARG A 109 -4.77 -9.40 -6.14
C ARG A 109 -3.54 -8.65 -5.62
N TRP A 110 -3.73 -7.83 -4.56
CA TRP A 110 -2.61 -7.15 -3.91
C TRP A 110 -1.62 -8.13 -3.29
N SER A 111 -2.12 -9.12 -2.56
CA SER A 111 -1.28 -10.15 -1.92
C SER A 111 -0.47 -10.95 -2.95
N GLU A 112 -1.07 -11.27 -4.10
CA GLU A 112 -0.38 -11.94 -5.21
C GLU A 112 0.74 -11.06 -5.80
N ALA A 113 0.44 -9.79 -6.07
CA ALA A 113 1.43 -8.85 -6.60
C ALA A 113 2.59 -8.60 -5.61
N HIS A 114 2.29 -8.56 -4.32
CA HIS A 114 3.29 -8.45 -3.25
C HIS A 114 4.26 -9.65 -3.24
N GLN A 115 3.74 -10.88 -3.39
CA GLN A 115 4.60 -12.06 -3.49
C GLN A 115 5.41 -12.09 -4.80
N ILE A 116 4.83 -11.60 -5.90
CA ILE A 116 5.58 -11.39 -7.15
C ILE A 116 6.70 -10.35 -6.92
N GLY A 117 6.43 -9.29 -6.15
CA GLY A 117 7.43 -8.30 -5.76
C GLY A 117 8.64 -8.93 -5.07
N HIS A 118 8.41 -9.83 -4.12
CA HIS A 118 9.50 -10.58 -3.49
C HIS A 118 10.30 -11.43 -4.49
N ASP A 119 9.65 -12.04 -5.48
CA ASP A 119 10.31 -12.87 -6.49
C ASP A 119 11.12 -12.06 -7.50
N VAL A 120 10.65 -10.86 -7.84
CA VAL A 120 11.27 -9.98 -8.84
C VAL A 120 12.52 -9.27 -8.28
N ILE A 121 12.58 -9.05 -6.97
CA ILE A 121 13.70 -8.38 -6.30
C ILE A 121 14.78 -9.41 -5.95
N PRO A 122 15.97 -9.39 -6.62
CA PRO A 122 16.95 -10.48 -6.50
C PRO A 122 17.46 -10.69 -5.07
N TRP A 123 17.72 -9.61 -4.32
CA TRP A 123 18.25 -9.73 -2.95
C TRP A 123 17.22 -10.20 -1.92
N HIS A 124 15.93 -10.28 -2.28
CA HIS A 124 14.93 -10.91 -1.42
C HIS A 124 15.09 -12.43 -1.38
N ALA A 125 15.57 -13.07 -2.45
CA ALA A 125 15.76 -14.52 -2.49
C ALA A 125 16.71 -15.00 -1.37
N ASP A 126 17.81 -14.29 -1.18
CA ASP A 126 18.81 -14.63 -0.16
C ASP A 126 18.31 -14.44 1.28
N THR A 127 17.42 -13.45 1.48
CA THR A 127 16.85 -13.17 2.80
C THR A 127 15.71 -14.13 3.16
N MET A 128 15.00 -14.65 2.18
CA MET A 128 13.94 -15.64 2.38
C MET A 128 14.47 -17.08 2.53
N LEU A 129 15.67 -17.36 2.01
CA LEU A 129 16.33 -18.68 2.06
C LEU A 129 17.35 -18.80 3.18
N GLY A 130 17.79 -17.71 3.81
CA GLY A 130 18.97 -17.69 4.66
C GLY A 130 18.73 -17.37 6.13
N ASP A 131 19.14 -18.28 7.00
CA ASP A 131 19.42 -18.09 8.43
C ASP A 131 20.60 -17.13 8.66
N ASN A 132 20.51 -15.88 8.24
CA ASN A 132 21.50 -14.91 8.63
C ASN A 132 20.94 -14.08 9.80
N LYS A 133 21.62 -14.09 10.95
CA LYS A 133 21.20 -13.37 12.17
C LYS A 133 20.95 -11.86 11.92
N SER A 134 21.54 -11.28 10.89
CA SER A 134 21.33 -9.89 10.51
C SER A 134 20.01 -9.64 9.73
N THR A 135 19.48 -10.66 9.04
CA THR A 135 18.21 -10.56 8.30
C THR A 135 16.97 -10.74 9.18
N LEU A 136 17.17 -11.18 10.42
CA LEU A 136 16.10 -11.38 11.40
C LEU A 136 15.84 -10.14 12.27
N THR A 137 16.50 -9.01 12.02
CA THR A 137 16.19 -7.79 12.77
C THR A 137 14.86 -7.22 12.30
N PRO A 138 14.02 -6.68 13.23
CA PRO A 138 12.75 -6.05 12.85
C PRO A 138 12.88 -4.98 11.76
N ALA A 139 13.96 -4.21 11.79
CA ALA A 139 14.21 -3.16 10.80
C ALA A 139 14.48 -3.72 9.39
N CYS A 140 15.23 -4.82 9.27
CA CYS A 140 15.47 -5.49 8.00
C CYS A 140 14.17 -6.07 7.43
N HIS A 141 13.35 -6.69 8.27
CA HIS A 141 12.05 -7.22 7.85
C HIS A 141 11.12 -6.10 7.35
N GLU A 142 11.05 -4.97 8.06
CA GLU A 142 10.26 -3.81 7.62
C GLU A 142 10.72 -3.26 6.27
N GLN A 143 12.03 -3.23 6.01
CA GLN A 143 12.61 -2.79 4.75
C GLN A 143 12.21 -3.72 3.60
N ILE A 144 12.39 -5.03 3.75
CA ILE A 144 12.06 -6.04 2.74
C ILE A 144 10.56 -5.99 2.39
N GLU A 145 9.69 -5.87 3.39
CA GLU A 145 8.25 -5.74 3.20
C GLU A 145 7.88 -4.43 2.50
N ALA A 146 8.57 -3.34 2.81
CA ALA A 146 8.36 -2.05 2.15
C ALA A 146 8.78 -2.10 0.67
N GLU A 147 9.90 -2.76 0.35
CA GLU A 147 10.39 -2.98 -1.01
C GLU A 147 9.41 -3.85 -1.82
N ALA A 148 8.92 -4.95 -1.26
CA ALA A 148 7.93 -5.80 -1.91
C ALA A 148 6.58 -5.08 -2.15
N ASN A 149 6.15 -4.25 -1.20
CA ASN A 149 4.97 -3.41 -1.37
C ASN A 149 5.17 -2.36 -2.47
N TYR A 150 6.35 -1.77 -2.55
CA TYR A 150 6.69 -0.83 -3.62
C TYR A 150 6.66 -1.51 -4.99
N ALA A 151 7.32 -2.67 -5.13
CA ALA A 151 7.31 -3.47 -6.37
C ALA A 151 5.90 -3.87 -6.78
N ALA A 152 5.05 -4.32 -5.83
CA ALA A 152 3.65 -4.62 -6.08
C ALA A 152 2.88 -3.41 -6.62
N GLY A 153 3.11 -2.25 -6.03
CA GLY A 153 2.55 -0.98 -6.51
C GLY A 153 3.00 -0.66 -7.93
N GLN A 154 4.29 -0.75 -8.21
CA GLN A 154 4.85 -0.52 -9.55
C GLN A 154 4.26 -1.46 -10.61
N LEU A 155 4.12 -2.75 -10.29
CA LEU A 155 3.48 -3.74 -11.15
C LEU A 155 2.01 -3.40 -11.41
N LEU A 156 1.21 -3.29 -10.34
CA LEU A 156 -0.25 -3.16 -10.43
C LEU A 156 -0.71 -1.85 -11.07
N PHE A 157 0.11 -0.81 -10.96
CA PHE A 157 -0.18 0.51 -11.53
C PHE A 157 0.62 0.81 -12.79
N LEU A 158 1.40 -0.15 -13.31
CA LEU A 158 2.14 -0.02 -14.57
C LEU A 158 3.07 1.21 -14.60
N GLN A 159 3.76 1.44 -13.47
CA GLN A 159 4.78 2.50 -13.32
C GLN A 159 4.29 3.90 -13.78
N ASP A 160 5.06 4.55 -14.68
CA ASP A 160 4.80 5.92 -15.13
C ASP A 160 3.45 6.10 -15.83
N ARG A 161 2.91 5.03 -16.42
CA ARG A 161 1.60 5.10 -17.09
C ARG A 161 0.48 5.55 -16.16
N PHE A 162 0.47 5.05 -14.93
CA PHE A 162 -0.51 5.50 -13.93
C PHE A 162 -0.35 7.00 -13.63
N LEU A 163 0.90 7.45 -13.51
CA LEU A 163 1.19 8.86 -13.24
C LEU A 163 0.73 9.77 -14.39
N GLU A 164 0.97 9.37 -15.62
CA GLU A 164 0.52 10.10 -16.82
C GLU A 164 -1.00 10.19 -16.87
N GLU A 165 -1.70 9.07 -16.65
CA GLU A 165 -3.16 9.05 -16.61
C GLU A 165 -3.69 9.87 -15.43
N ALA A 166 -3.09 9.79 -14.24
CA ALA A 166 -3.49 10.55 -13.07
C ALA A 166 -3.33 12.07 -13.27
N ARG A 167 -2.26 12.50 -13.96
CA ARG A 167 -2.03 13.92 -14.30
C ARG A 167 -3.03 14.49 -15.28
N SER A 168 -3.64 13.67 -16.11
CA SER A 168 -4.67 14.11 -17.06
C SER A 168 -6.03 14.35 -16.41
N LEU A 169 -6.20 13.94 -15.16
CA LEU A 169 -7.45 14.04 -14.40
C LEU A 169 -7.39 15.17 -13.36
N SER A 170 -8.57 15.68 -12.99
CA SER A 170 -8.67 16.65 -11.88
C SER A 170 -8.24 16.04 -10.55
N PRO A 171 -7.59 16.81 -9.65
CA PRO A 171 -7.08 16.28 -8.38
C PRO A 171 -8.19 16.14 -7.33
N ASN A 172 -9.07 15.14 -7.49
CA ASN A 172 -10.20 14.85 -6.62
C ASN A 172 -10.43 13.34 -6.45
N LEU A 173 -11.31 12.96 -5.53
CA LEU A 173 -11.62 11.55 -5.26
C LEU A 173 -12.36 10.84 -6.41
N ASP A 174 -13.07 11.56 -7.26
CA ASP A 174 -13.75 10.96 -8.41
C ASP A 174 -12.72 10.46 -9.43
N SER A 175 -11.63 11.19 -9.63
CA SER A 175 -10.48 10.75 -10.42
C SER A 175 -9.82 9.49 -9.83
N VAL A 176 -9.70 9.43 -8.50
CA VAL A 176 -9.19 8.22 -7.83
C VAL A 176 -10.12 7.03 -8.08
N LYS A 177 -11.44 7.21 -8.10
CA LYS A 177 -12.40 6.14 -8.43
C LYS A 177 -12.26 5.67 -9.88
N VAL A 178 -12.15 6.60 -10.84
CA VAL A 178 -11.92 6.27 -12.25
C VAL A 178 -10.67 5.42 -12.41
N LEU A 179 -9.57 5.80 -11.76
CA LEU A 179 -8.33 5.03 -11.78
C LEU A 179 -8.47 3.68 -11.05
N THR A 180 -9.27 3.62 -9.97
CA THR A 180 -9.58 2.38 -9.26
C THR A 180 -10.21 1.35 -10.19
N ASP A 181 -11.24 1.77 -10.93
CA ASP A 181 -11.95 0.90 -11.87
C ASP A 181 -11.07 0.50 -13.05
N ARG A 182 -10.27 1.43 -13.58
CA ARG A 182 -9.39 1.19 -14.71
C ARG A 182 -8.26 0.19 -14.37
N TYR A 183 -7.63 0.32 -13.22
CA TYR A 183 -6.52 -0.54 -12.78
C TYR A 183 -6.98 -1.76 -11.98
N GLN A 184 -8.28 -1.85 -11.64
CA GLN A 184 -8.88 -2.97 -10.90
C GLN A 184 -8.20 -3.23 -9.54
N ASN A 185 -7.77 -2.15 -8.88
CA ASN A 185 -7.22 -2.19 -7.53
C ASN A 185 -8.25 -1.72 -6.49
N THR A 186 -7.94 -1.77 -5.21
CA THR A 186 -8.83 -1.18 -4.19
C THR A 186 -8.72 0.35 -4.22
N ILE A 187 -9.79 1.05 -3.87
CA ILE A 187 -9.76 2.51 -3.78
C ILE A 187 -8.70 3.00 -2.79
N THR A 188 -8.46 2.24 -1.72
CA THR A 188 -7.44 2.54 -0.71
C THR A 188 -6.03 2.51 -1.32
N THR A 189 -5.69 1.45 -2.07
CA THR A 189 -4.37 1.33 -2.72
C THR A 189 -4.22 2.34 -3.86
N THR A 190 -5.31 2.66 -4.56
CA THR A 190 -5.29 3.66 -5.64
C THR A 190 -5.09 5.06 -5.07
N LEU A 191 -5.78 5.43 -3.98
CA LEU A 191 -5.56 6.69 -3.30
C LEU A 191 -4.11 6.83 -2.80
N TRP A 192 -3.59 5.75 -2.20
CA TRP A 192 -2.20 5.72 -1.76
C TRP A 192 -1.25 6.05 -2.91
N ARG A 193 -1.37 5.30 -4.01
CA ARG A 193 -0.51 5.48 -5.17
C ARG A 193 -0.67 6.84 -5.83
N TYR A 194 -1.92 7.34 -5.90
CA TYR A 194 -2.24 8.66 -6.43
C TYR A 194 -1.52 9.78 -5.67
N VAL A 195 -1.50 9.72 -4.34
CA VAL A 195 -0.82 10.70 -3.49
C VAL A 195 0.70 10.53 -3.54
N GLU A 196 1.19 9.28 -3.43
CA GLU A 196 2.62 8.97 -3.39
C GLU A 196 3.35 9.44 -4.65
N LEU A 197 2.76 9.20 -5.83
CA LEU A 197 3.34 9.57 -7.12
C LEU A 197 3.04 11.02 -7.53
N ASN A 198 2.19 11.74 -6.79
CA ASN A 198 1.85 13.11 -7.16
C ASN A 198 3.09 14.02 -7.07
N PRO A 199 3.49 14.70 -8.17
CA PRO A 199 4.65 15.60 -8.15
C PRO A 199 4.40 16.89 -7.36
N GLY A 200 3.13 17.25 -7.18
CA GLY A 200 2.71 18.43 -6.44
C GLY A 200 2.51 18.15 -4.95
N LEU A 201 1.96 19.14 -4.27
CA LEU A 201 1.65 19.08 -2.84
C LEU A 201 0.33 18.33 -2.64
N ALA A 202 0.41 17.03 -2.38
CA ALA A 202 -0.74 16.18 -2.11
C ALA A 202 -0.57 15.41 -0.79
N VAL A 203 -1.68 15.19 -0.11
CA VAL A 203 -1.75 14.43 1.14
C VAL A 203 -2.96 13.50 1.11
N GLY A 204 -2.81 12.32 1.66
CA GLY A 204 -3.89 11.34 1.82
C GLY A 204 -3.99 10.89 3.27
N ALA A 205 -5.19 10.59 3.71
CA ALA A 205 -5.42 10.02 5.02
C ALA A 205 -6.42 8.86 4.91
N ILE A 206 -6.15 7.80 5.68
CA ILE A 206 -7.08 6.69 5.88
C ILE A 206 -7.36 6.63 7.37
N SER A 207 -8.61 6.87 7.74
CA SER A 207 -9.03 7.01 9.13
C SER A 207 -10.30 6.21 9.44
N GLY A 208 -10.70 6.19 10.70
CA GLY A 208 -12.07 5.90 11.09
C GLY A 208 -13.03 7.00 10.62
N HIS A 209 -14.32 6.77 10.81
CA HIS A 209 -15.34 7.81 10.54
C HIS A 209 -15.11 9.01 11.47
N PRO A 210 -15.07 10.28 10.97
CA PRO A 210 -14.75 11.45 11.80
C PRO A 210 -15.69 11.70 12.98
N HIS A 211 -16.96 11.29 12.87
CA HIS A 211 -18.01 11.55 13.87
C HIS A 211 -18.66 10.28 14.44
N ARG A 212 -18.15 9.08 14.09
CA ARG A 212 -18.70 7.82 14.59
C ARG A 212 -17.61 6.98 15.23
N PRO A 213 -17.90 6.27 16.32
CA PRO A 213 -16.95 5.33 16.89
C PRO A 213 -16.58 4.25 15.89
N ALA A 214 -15.29 3.92 15.80
CA ALA A 214 -14.78 2.82 14.99
C ALA A 214 -13.91 1.92 15.87
N VAL A 215 -14.14 0.61 15.79
CA VAL A 215 -13.48 -0.39 16.66
C VAL A 215 -11.95 -0.38 16.49
N ASP A 216 -11.48 -0.14 15.27
CA ASP A 216 -10.05 -0.21 14.92
C ASP A 216 -9.31 1.14 15.00
N PHE A 217 -9.98 2.19 15.49
CA PHE A 217 -9.44 3.54 15.57
C PHE A 217 -9.64 4.13 16.94
N SER A 218 -8.61 4.78 17.47
CA SER A 218 -8.68 5.47 18.76
C SER A 218 -8.54 6.99 18.58
N PRO A 219 -9.05 7.81 19.52
CA PRO A 219 -8.84 9.25 19.48
C PRO A 219 -7.35 9.67 19.48
N ARG A 220 -6.47 8.81 20.01
CA ARG A 220 -5.02 9.05 20.06
C ARG A 220 -4.32 8.68 18.74
N ASN A 221 -4.88 7.72 17.99
CA ASN A 221 -4.38 7.27 16.68
C ASN A 221 -5.57 7.21 15.71
N PRO A 222 -6.05 8.37 15.24
CA PRO A 222 -7.24 8.45 14.41
C PRO A 222 -6.98 8.02 12.96
N LEU A 223 -5.71 8.04 12.53
CA LEU A 223 -5.32 7.64 11.20
C LEU A 223 -4.69 6.24 11.22
N ARG A 224 -5.11 5.38 10.31
CA ARG A 224 -4.39 4.14 9.99
C ARG A 224 -3.18 4.43 9.13
N TYR A 225 -3.34 5.36 8.17
CA TYR A 225 -2.28 5.77 7.25
C TYR A 225 -2.33 7.27 7.02
N PHE A 226 -1.15 7.87 7.08
CA PHE A 226 -0.89 9.24 6.67
C PHE A 226 0.05 9.21 5.47
N ILE A 227 -0.50 9.48 4.28
CA ILE A 227 0.17 9.36 3.00
C ILE A 227 0.55 10.75 2.53
N ARG A 228 1.78 10.93 2.05
CA ARG A 228 2.29 12.22 1.64
C ARG A 228 3.05 12.11 0.33
N SER A 229 2.81 13.04 -0.59
CA SER A 229 3.69 13.20 -1.74
C SER A 229 5.08 13.65 -1.28
N ARG A 230 6.08 13.41 -2.12
CA ARG A 230 7.46 13.83 -1.82
C ARG A 230 7.57 15.33 -1.60
N ALA A 231 6.89 16.12 -2.45
CA ALA A 231 6.85 17.58 -2.33
C ALA A 231 6.20 18.02 -1.02
N PHE A 232 5.09 17.37 -0.62
CA PHE A 232 4.44 17.66 0.67
C PHE A 232 5.35 17.32 1.84
N SER A 233 5.98 16.15 1.84
CA SER A 233 6.89 15.71 2.91
C SER A 233 8.07 16.67 3.10
N GLY A 234 8.60 17.22 2.02
CA GLY A 234 9.70 18.18 2.07
C GLY A 234 9.30 19.56 2.58
N ARG A 235 8.09 20.02 2.23
CA ARG A 235 7.66 21.40 2.56
C ARG A 235 6.81 21.50 3.83
N PHE A 236 6.09 20.44 4.20
CA PHE A 236 5.15 20.38 5.32
C PHE A 236 5.56 19.31 6.34
N SER A 237 6.85 19.20 6.63
CA SER A 237 7.36 18.15 7.53
C SER A 237 6.84 18.27 8.97
N GLY A 238 6.44 19.48 9.40
CA GLY A 238 5.85 19.75 10.70
C GLY A 238 4.37 19.40 10.83
N VAL A 239 3.67 19.14 9.71
CA VAL A 239 2.25 18.78 9.75
C VAL A 239 2.09 17.36 10.28
N THR A 240 1.27 17.21 11.31
CA THR A 240 1.03 15.95 12.01
C THR A 240 -0.26 15.25 11.55
N GLU A 241 -0.39 13.98 11.93
CA GLU A 241 -1.64 13.22 11.73
C GLU A 241 -2.83 13.87 12.43
N ALA A 242 -2.59 14.47 13.61
CA ALA A 242 -3.62 15.17 14.38
C ALA A 242 -4.13 16.43 13.65
N ASP A 243 -3.23 17.20 13.02
CA ASP A 243 -3.60 18.39 12.25
C ASP A 243 -4.51 18.03 11.07
N ILE A 244 -4.15 16.97 10.36
CA ILE A 244 -4.94 16.45 9.23
C ILE A 244 -6.31 15.97 9.71
N TYR A 245 -6.36 15.20 10.79
CA TYR A 245 -7.62 14.67 11.30
C TYR A 245 -8.54 15.77 11.84
N ALA A 246 -7.99 16.74 12.56
CA ALA A 246 -8.73 17.91 12.98
C ALA A 246 -9.33 18.67 11.79
N GLY A 247 -8.55 18.85 10.73
CA GLY A 247 -9.04 19.45 9.48
C GLY A 247 -10.19 18.65 8.86
N ILE A 248 -10.09 17.31 8.81
CA ILE A 248 -11.15 16.43 8.28
C ILE A 248 -12.45 16.61 9.06
N GLN A 249 -12.37 16.72 10.38
CA GLN A 249 -13.56 16.87 11.26
C GLN A 249 -14.32 18.18 11.03
N THR A 250 -13.69 19.23 10.48
CA THR A 250 -14.35 20.53 10.29
C THR A 250 -15.38 20.56 9.18
N TYR A 251 -15.28 19.66 8.18
CA TYR A 251 -16.14 19.70 7.00
C TYR A 251 -16.92 18.41 6.71
N CYS A 252 -16.58 17.32 7.39
CA CYS A 252 -17.29 16.05 7.21
C CYS A 252 -18.64 16.07 7.91
N ASP A 253 -19.63 15.45 7.29
CA ASP A 253 -20.91 15.12 7.94
C ASP A 253 -20.88 13.73 8.59
N ASP A 254 -22.01 13.32 9.18
CA ASP A 254 -22.14 12.06 9.90
C ASP A 254 -22.77 10.91 9.08
N ARG A 255 -22.82 11.02 7.75
CA ARG A 255 -23.40 10.01 6.86
C ARG A 255 -22.75 8.65 7.04
N ALA A 256 -23.53 7.59 6.89
CA ALA A 256 -23.08 6.21 7.04
C ALA A 256 -22.26 5.67 5.85
N GLY A 257 -22.03 6.49 4.82
CA GLY A 257 -21.27 6.10 3.64
C GLY A 257 -21.35 7.13 2.52
N GLY A 258 -20.47 6.99 1.53
CA GLY A 258 -20.37 7.91 0.42
C GLY A 258 -19.48 9.12 0.72
N LEU A 259 -19.68 10.22 -0.02
CA LEU A 259 -18.94 11.46 0.21
C LEU A 259 -19.41 12.09 1.52
N LEU A 260 -18.51 12.22 2.49
CA LEU A 260 -18.79 12.84 3.78
C LEU A 260 -18.69 14.36 3.72
N GLY A 261 -17.95 14.90 2.78
CA GLY A 261 -17.82 16.34 2.59
C GLY A 261 -16.58 16.74 1.81
N ARG A 262 -16.55 18.04 1.54
CA ARG A 262 -15.43 18.78 0.94
C ARG A 262 -15.22 20.07 1.72
N GLY A 263 -13.96 20.45 1.93
CA GLY A 263 -13.66 21.68 2.67
C GLY A 263 -12.27 22.19 2.41
N GLU A 264 -12.05 23.47 2.67
CA GLU A 264 -10.73 24.07 2.64
C GLU A 264 -10.08 23.89 4.04
N VAL A 265 -8.87 23.32 4.05
CA VAL A 265 -8.06 23.14 5.27
C VAL A 265 -6.79 23.97 5.13
N ARG A 266 -6.46 24.71 6.18
CA ARG A 266 -5.22 25.51 6.25
C ARG A 266 -4.12 24.70 6.91
N LEU A 267 -2.98 24.61 6.23
CA LEU A 267 -1.78 23.98 6.76
C LEU A 267 -0.60 24.97 6.71
N PHE A 268 0.31 24.84 7.66
CA PHE A 268 1.50 25.68 7.73
C PHE A 268 2.70 24.91 7.21
N ASP A 269 3.48 25.55 6.33
CA ASP A 269 4.73 24.97 5.84
C ASP A 269 5.87 25.16 6.86
N ASN A 270 7.05 24.60 6.53
CA ASN A 270 8.24 24.65 7.40
C ASN A 270 8.73 26.07 7.69
N SER A 271 8.32 27.07 6.90
CA SER A 271 8.63 28.49 7.13
C SER A 271 7.55 29.21 7.94
N GLY A 272 6.48 28.53 8.34
CA GLY A 272 5.34 29.10 9.04
C GLY A 272 4.34 29.82 8.13
N GLN A 273 4.49 29.73 6.81
CA GLN A 273 3.51 30.28 5.88
C GLN A 273 2.26 29.40 5.81
N SER A 274 1.09 30.07 5.78
CA SER A 274 -0.21 29.37 5.68
C SER A 274 -0.57 29.10 4.22
N HIS A 275 -1.05 27.89 3.98
CA HIS A 275 -1.47 27.40 2.66
C HIS A 275 -2.83 26.73 2.76
N VAL A 276 -3.62 26.85 1.71
CA VAL A 276 -4.98 26.30 1.60
C VAL A 276 -4.93 25.05 0.76
N PHE A 277 -5.48 23.97 1.29
CA PHE A 277 -5.69 22.71 0.60
C PHE A 277 -7.19 22.43 0.46
N GLN A 278 -7.63 21.91 -0.69
CA GLN A 278 -8.95 21.32 -0.85
C GLN A 278 -8.90 19.90 -0.32
N PHE A 279 -9.72 19.59 0.67
CA PHE A 279 -9.89 18.25 1.19
C PHE A 279 -11.23 17.68 0.74
N GLU A 280 -11.23 16.39 0.43
CA GLU A 280 -12.42 15.59 0.15
C GLU A 280 -12.34 14.31 0.92
N THR A 281 -13.43 13.88 1.57
CA THR A 281 -13.49 12.64 2.33
C THR A 281 -14.65 11.76 1.87
N PHE A 282 -14.34 10.50 1.57
CA PHE A 282 -15.28 9.46 1.20
C PHE A 282 -15.24 8.32 2.21
N PHE A 283 -16.38 7.88 2.70
CA PHE A 283 -16.49 6.75 3.63
C PHE A 283 -17.03 5.51 2.92
N ASN A 284 -16.21 4.46 2.88
CA ASN A 284 -16.55 3.19 2.23
C ASN A 284 -17.29 2.21 3.16
N ARG A 285 -17.82 2.69 4.29
CA ARG A 285 -18.44 1.97 5.41
C ARG A 285 -17.48 1.27 6.37
N TYR A 286 -16.20 1.23 6.07
CA TYR A 286 -15.14 0.66 6.92
C TYR A 286 -14.10 1.71 7.29
N GLU A 287 -13.68 2.49 6.31
CA GLU A 287 -12.63 3.50 6.44
C GLU A 287 -13.06 4.79 5.73
N ALA A 288 -12.67 5.91 6.31
CA ALA A 288 -12.73 7.21 5.67
C ALA A 288 -11.44 7.46 4.88
N LEU A 289 -11.60 7.73 3.60
CA LEU A 289 -10.55 7.98 2.64
C LEU A 289 -10.54 9.46 2.31
N THR A 290 -9.47 10.16 2.66
CA THR A 290 -9.34 11.61 2.44
C THR A 290 -8.23 11.88 1.45
N LEU A 291 -8.51 12.75 0.48
CA LEU A 291 -7.53 13.36 -0.42
C LEU A 291 -7.48 14.86 -0.14
N GLY A 292 -6.28 15.37 0.13
CA GLY A 292 -5.97 16.80 0.22
C GLY A 292 -5.08 17.23 -0.94
N SER A 293 -5.54 18.19 -1.71
CA SER A 293 -4.84 18.78 -2.87
C SER A 293 -4.58 20.25 -2.63
N TYR A 294 -3.38 20.71 -2.98
CA TYR A 294 -3.00 22.11 -2.83
C TYR A 294 -3.83 23.03 -3.73
N LEU A 295 -4.31 24.14 -3.17
CA LEU A 295 -5.04 25.16 -3.90
C LEU A 295 -4.19 26.43 -4.11
N ARG A 296 -3.77 27.08 -3.03
CA ARG A 296 -3.13 28.40 -3.06
C ARG A 296 -2.42 28.73 -1.75
N PRO A 297 -1.51 29.70 -1.73
CA PRO A 297 -1.09 30.33 -0.48
C PRO A 297 -2.29 30.97 0.21
N SER A 298 -2.33 30.93 1.52
CA SER A 298 -3.28 31.74 2.29
C SER A 298 -2.67 33.12 2.45
N HIS A 299 -3.17 34.11 1.72
CA HIS A 299 -2.77 35.50 2.00
C HIS A 299 -3.31 35.85 3.39
N ALA A 300 -2.42 36.21 4.32
CA ALA A 300 -2.84 36.89 5.53
C ALA A 300 -3.58 38.17 5.05
N ALA A 301 -4.84 38.31 5.44
CA ALA A 301 -5.49 39.62 5.31
C ALA A 301 -4.61 40.58 6.09
N VAL A 302 -3.94 41.49 5.40
CA VAL A 302 -3.27 42.61 6.05
C VAL A 302 -4.41 43.38 6.72
N PRO A 303 -4.43 43.52 8.05
CA PRO A 303 -5.41 44.37 8.68
C PRO A 303 -5.16 45.80 8.16
N VAL A 304 -6.17 46.38 7.52
CA VAL A 304 -6.19 47.78 7.17
C VAL A 304 -6.38 48.61 8.42
#